data_617d4cb8834b6092d66d1ac2d5a07008
#
_entry.id   617d4cb8834b6092d66d1ac2d5a07008
#
_cell.length_a   1.000
_cell.length_b   1.000
_cell.length_c   1.000
_cell.angle_alpha   90.00
_cell.angle_beta   90.00
_cell.angle_gamma   90.00
#
_symmetry.space_group_name_H-M   'P 1'
#
loop_
_entity.id
_entity.type
_entity.pdbx_description
1 polymer ?
#
loop_
_entity_poly.entity_id
_entity_poly.type
_entity_poly.pdbx_seq_one_letter_code
_entity_poly.pdbx_strand_id
1 'polypeptide(L)'
;MKNIISLAKNSVLNHSNLNLPFSIYSAYKEQKIRNVPITKPLLITILSGIKELGRTEENVVCGTGSFIFLSNNASIDMRNIPNQEEYFALLIEFDFDDFKELPNSSRTPKKFVQGHLTPLLENALSQFIDLSLIAPPSVFKFRRRELLELIYHSGYTDISSLNMTPSLSEKLQALISDHLSVELTAEFIAAQLFMSSSTLRRKLKSEGNSIQDIRNRVRLGHGLHLIQTTNTSIGNIAFECGYQSQSRFTEQFKNLFGITPRELRKTKMLS
;
A
#
# COMPACT_ATOMS: atom_id res chain seq x y z
N MET A 1 21.09 3.08 -5.79
CA MET A 1 20.29 2.07 -5.03
C MET A 1 20.86 1.73 -3.66
N LYS A 2 22.12 1.28 -3.49
CA LYS A 2 22.69 0.98 -2.14
C LYS A 2 22.57 2.15 -1.16
N ASN A 3 22.76 3.38 -1.63
CA ASN A 3 22.58 4.58 -0.81
C ASN A 3 21.13 4.75 -0.33
N ILE A 4 20.13 4.53 -1.21
CA ILE A 4 18.70 4.63 -0.84
C ILE A 4 18.33 3.57 0.21
N ILE A 5 18.84 2.34 0.08
CA ILE A 5 18.61 1.27 1.06
C ILE A 5 19.16 1.69 2.43
N SER A 6 20.42 2.18 2.47
CA SER A 6 21.05 2.63 3.72
C SER A 6 20.28 3.81 4.34
N LEU A 7 19.90 4.80 3.56
CA LEU A 7 19.09 5.94 4.02
C LEU A 7 17.76 5.48 4.61
N ALA A 8 17.02 4.64 3.88
CA ALA A 8 15.73 4.16 4.31
C ALA A 8 15.82 3.30 5.59
N LYS A 9 16.82 2.40 5.69
CA LYS A 9 17.09 1.63 6.90
C LYS A 9 17.41 2.53 8.11
N ASN A 10 18.31 3.48 7.94
CA ASN A 10 18.68 4.42 8.99
C ASN A 10 17.50 5.28 9.45
N SER A 11 16.63 5.70 8.53
CA SER A 11 15.44 6.49 8.85
C SER A 11 14.47 5.71 9.74
N VAL A 12 14.23 4.43 9.45
CA VAL A 12 13.32 3.60 10.25
C VAL A 12 13.93 3.21 11.59
N LEU A 13 15.24 2.87 11.64
CA LEU A 13 15.91 2.47 12.87
C LEU A 13 16.03 3.61 13.89
N ASN A 14 16.39 4.80 13.42
CA ASN A 14 16.65 5.94 14.30
C ASN A 14 15.38 6.71 14.68
N HIS A 15 14.28 6.51 13.96
CA HIS A 15 13.06 7.30 14.10
C HIS A 15 11.81 6.43 14.16
N SER A 16 11.86 5.32 14.87
CA SER A 16 10.76 4.35 15.04
C SER A 16 9.45 4.95 15.56
N ASN A 17 9.51 6.14 16.18
CA ASN A 17 8.35 6.88 16.70
C ASN A 17 7.78 7.92 15.72
N LEU A 18 8.41 8.15 14.55
CA LEU A 18 7.91 9.08 13.55
C LEU A 18 6.96 8.36 12.58
N ASN A 19 5.86 9.04 12.26
CA ASN A 19 4.99 8.60 11.17
C ASN A 19 5.63 8.99 9.83
N LEU A 20 6.48 8.12 9.29
CA LEU A 20 7.20 8.37 8.04
C LEU A 20 6.21 8.33 6.85
N PRO A 21 6.42 9.19 5.83
CA PRO A 21 5.57 9.23 4.62
C PRO A 21 5.86 8.09 3.63
N PHE A 22 6.62 7.10 4.06
CA PHE A 22 6.95 5.90 3.30
C PHE A 22 7.05 4.69 4.23
N SER A 23 7.02 3.51 3.64
CA SER A 23 7.20 2.24 4.34
C SER A 23 8.28 1.40 3.68
N ILE A 24 8.89 0.51 4.45
CA ILE A 24 9.88 -0.45 3.96
C ILE A 24 9.34 -1.86 4.15
N TYR A 25 9.36 -2.64 3.07
CA TYR A 25 9.12 -4.07 3.15
C TYR A 25 10.42 -4.80 2.83
N SER A 26 10.89 -5.62 3.77
CA SER A 26 12.09 -6.41 3.63
C SER A 26 11.84 -7.87 4.01
N ALA A 27 12.53 -8.79 3.33
CA ALA A 27 12.43 -10.21 3.63
C ALA A 27 13.74 -10.92 3.27
N TYR A 28 14.13 -11.89 4.11
CA TYR A 28 15.25 -12.78 3.83
C TYR A 28 14.81 -14.16 3.33
N LYS A 29 13.50 -14.42 3.33
CA LYS A 29 12.85 -15.60 2.73
C LYS A 29 11.72 -15.17 1.84
N GLU A 30 11.40 -16.00 0.87
CA GLU A 30 10.27 -15.77 -0.03
C GLU A 30 8.96 -15.59 0.75
N GLN A 31 8.20 -14.58 0.35
CA GLN A 31 6.85 -14.30 0.85
C GLN A 31 5.85 -14.49 -0.27
N LYS A 32 4.84 -15.35 -0.05
CA LYS A 32 3.67 -15.50 -0.93
C LYS A 32 2.45 -14.99 -0.19
N ILE A 33 1.89 -13.89 -0.65
CA ILE A 33 0.77 -13.21 0.00
C ILE A 33 -0.35 -13.05 -1.03
N ARG A 34 -1.51 -13.65 -0.74
CA ARG A 34 -2.68 -13.59 -1.63
C ARG A 34 -3.57 -12.41 -1.27
N ASN A 35 -4.37 -11.96 -2.22
CA ASN A 35 -5.45 -11.00 -2.00
C ASN A 35 -5.04 -9.73 -1.24
N VAL A 36 -3.82 -9.22 -1.44
CA VAL A 36 -3.35 -7.99 -0.79
C VAL A 36 -4.22 -6.81 -1.24
N PRO A 37 -4.93 -6.14 -0.32
CA PRO A 37 -5.74 -4.99 -0.69
C PRO A 37 -4.85 -3.77 -0.93
N ILE A 38 -5.08 -3.09 -2.05
CA ILE A 38 -4.47 -1.79 -2.33
C ILE A 38 -5.53 -0.73 -2.05
N THR A 39 -5.43 -0.06 -0.93
CA THR A 39 -6.44 0.90 -0.44
C THR A 39 -6.20 2.32 -0.93
N LYS A 40 -4.97 2.63 -1.35
CA LYS A 40 -4.55 3.92 -1.93
C LYS A 40 -3.65 3.65 -3.13
N PRO A 41 -3.55 4.59 -4.09
CA PRO A 41 -2.53 4.49 -5.12
C PRO A 41 -1.14 4.32 -4.48
N LEU A 42 -0.39 3.33 -4.94
CA LEU A 42 0.83 2.87 -4.27
C LEU A 42 1.99 2.73 -5.23
N LEU A 43 3.05 3.50 -5.00
CA LEU A 43 4.34 3.30 -5.65
C LEU A 43 5.16 2.29 -4.84
N ILE A 44 5.60 1.23 -5.50
CA ILE A 44 6.52 0.24 -4.93
C ILE A 44 7.79 0.27 -5.76
N THR A 45 8.90 0.61 -5.13
CA THR A 45 10.24 0.62 -5.75
C THR A 45 11.03 -0.55 -5.24
N ILE A 46 11.49 -1.42 -6.15
CA ILE A 46 12.25 -2.63 -5.83
C ILE A 46 13.74 -2.26 -5.81
N LEU A 47 14.31 -2.18 -4.63
CA LEU A 47 15.71 -1.81 -4.42
C LEU A 47 16.63 -3.03 -4.32
N SER A 48 16.09 -4.20 -3.95
CA SER A 48 16.79 -5.49 -3.94
C SER A 48 15.80 -6.64 -4.10
N GLY A 49 16.16 -7.68 -4.82
CA GLY A 49 15.32 -8.85 -5.06
C GLY A 49 14.34 -8.69 -6.22
N ILE A 50 13.29 -9.49 -6.21
CA ILE A 50 12.26 -9.54 -7.25
C ILE A 50 10.89 -9.49 -6.60
N LYS A 51 9.98 -8.72 -7.20
CA LYS A 51 8.56 -8.71 -6.88
C LYS A 51 7.77 -9.26 -8.06
N GLU A 52 6.95 -10.27 -7.79
CA GLU A 52 5.96 -10.76 -8.74
C GLU A 52 4.56 -10.37 -8.26
N LEU A 53 3.70 -10.00 -9.20
CA LEU A 53 2.35 -9.52 -8.96
C LEU A 53 1.39 -10.21 -9.94
N GLY A 54 0.20 -10.61 -9.46
CA GLY A 54 -0.84 -11.19 -10.30
C GLY A 54 -1.02 -12.69 -10.12
N ARG A 55 -1.96 -13.26 -10.87
CA ARG A 55 -2.28 -14.70 -10.93
C ARG A 55 -1.94 -15.21 -12.31
N THR A 56 -1.33 -16.34 -12.40
CA THR A 56 -0.91 -17.24 -13.49
C THR A 56 -0.85 -16.75 -14.96
N GLU A 57 -1.74 -15.88 -15.44
CA GLU A 57 -1.78 -15.43 -16.84
C GLU A 57 -1.40 -13.96 -17.07
N GLU A 58 -1.42 -13.15 -16.03
CA GLU A 58 -1.00 -11.74 -16.04
C GLU A 58 0.07 -11.48 -14.96
N ASN A 59 1.13 -12.28 -14.95
CA ASN A 59 2.23 -12.08 -13.99
C ASN A 59 3.10 -10.90 -14.41
N VAL A 60 3.17 -9.88 -13.54
CA VAL A 60 4.08 -8.76 -13.66
C VAL A 60 5.31 -9.04 -12.80
N VAL A 61 6.48 -9.01 -13.40
CA VAL A 61 7.75 -9.21 -12.70
C VAL A 61 8.53 -7.91 -12.64
N CYS A 62 8.87 -7.49 -11.43
CA CYS A 62 9.65 -6.29 -11.15
C CYS A 62 10.94 -6.68 -10.44
N GLY A 63 12.07 -6.53 -11.12
CA GLY A 63 13.40 -6.79 -10.55
C GLY A 63 13.99 -5.56 -9.85
N THR A 64 15.18 -5.73 -9.30
CA THR A 64 15.97 -4.65 -8.70
C THR A 64 16.14 -3.48 -9.69
N GLY A 65 15.91 -2.26 -9.24
CA GLY A 65 15.99 -1.04 -10.06
C GLY A 65 14.72 -0.74 -10.86
N SER A 66 13.65 -1.48 -10.62
CA SER A 66 12.34 -1.19 -11.21
C SER A 66 11.37 -0.59 -10.18
N PHE A 67 10.28 -0.02 -10.68
CA PHE A 67 9.14 0.35 -9.88
C PHE A 67 7.85 -0.20 -10.48
N ILE A 68 6.83 -0.32 -9.65
CA ILE A 68 5.45 -0.50 -10.08
C ILE A 68 4.57 0.48 -9.32
N PHE A 69 3.69 1.15 -10.06
CA PHE A 69 2.66 2.00 -9.50
C PHE A 69 1.31 1.31 -9.63
N LEU A 70 0.68 1.01 -8.52
CA LEU A 70 -0.61 0.31 -8.45
C LEU A 70 -1.73 1.32 -8.23
N SER A 71 -2.84 1.17 -8.97
CA SER A 71 -4.08 1.85 -8.62
C SER A 71 -4.71 1.20 -7.38
N ASN A 72 -5.59 1.92 -6.70
CA ASN A 72 -6.26 1.46 -5.48
C ASN A 72 -7.34 0.39 -5.71
N ASN A 73 -7.43 -0.26 -6.83
CA ASN A 73 -8.63 -1.00 -7.25
C ASN A 73 -8.49 -2.52 -7.21
N ALA A 74 -7.57 -3.10 -6.46
CA ALA A 74 -7.45 -4.55 -6.55
C ALA A 74 -6.98 -5.23 -5.27
N SER A 75 -7.54 -6.41 -5.03
CA SER A 75 -6.83 -7.47 -4.34
C SER A 75 -5.83 -8.08 -5.32
N ILE A 76 -4.55 -8.00 -5.02
CA ILE A 76 -3.50 -8.55 -5.87
C ILE A 76 -2.71 -9.62 -5.11
N ASP A 77 -2.39 -10.71 -5.78
CA ASP A 77 -1.46 -11.70 -5.24
C ASP A 77 -0.04 -11.18 -5.43
N MET A 78 0.77 -11.25 -4.38
CA MET A 78 2.14 -10.74 -4.37
C MET A 78 3.11 -11.83 -3.94
N ARG A 79 4.27 -11.82 -4.59
CA ARG A 79 5.40 -12.66 -4.23
C ARG A 79 6.64 -11.79 -4.12
N ASN A 80 7.27 -11.78 -2.95
CA ASN A 80 8.53 -11.10 -2.71
C ASN A 80 9.62 -12.14 -2.63
N ILE A 81 10.59 -12.06 -3.53
CA ILE A 81 11.66 -13.05 -3.68
C ILE A 81 12.98 -12.37 -3.39
N PRO A 82 13.66 -12.75 -2.28
CA PRO A 82 15.00 -12.26 -1.98
C PRO A 82 15.98 -12.67 -3.09
N ASN A 83 16.96 -11.81 -3.34
CA ASN A 83 18.18 -12.23 -4.00
C ASN A 83 19.13 -12.89 -2.99
N GLN A 84 20.43 -12.84 -3.20
CA GLN A 84 21.41 -13.49 -2.32
C GLN A 84 21.36 -12.99 -0.85
N GLU A 85 20.95 -11.75 -0.61
CA GLU A 85 20.94 -11.13 0.72
C GLU A 85 19.53 -10.89 1.23
N GLU A 86 18.72 -10.10 0.50
CA GLU A 86 17.39 -9.69 0.92
C GLU A 86 16.50 -9.28 -0.26
N TYR A 87 15.20 -9.34 -0.04
CA TYR A 87 14.24 -8.52 -0.77
C TYR A 87 14.07 -7.20 -0.01
N PHE A 88 14.13 -6.08 -0.73
CA PHE A 88 13.96 -4.77 -0.15
C PHE A 88 13.18 -3.85 -1.09
N ALA A 89 12.07 -3.32 -0.60
CA ALA A 89 11.23 -2.41 -1.35
C ALA A 89 10.85 -1.19 -0.51
N LEU A 90 10.86 -0.02 -1.16
CA LEU A 90 10.33 1.23 -0.64
C LEU A 90 8.92 1.42 -1.18
N LEU A 91 7.96 1.74 -0.28
CA LEU A 91 6.56 1.93 -0.59
C LEU A 91 6.14 3.36 -0.23
N ILE A 92 5.50 4.06 -1.17
CA ILE A 92 4.95 5.40 -0.97
C ILE A 92 3.49 5.39 -1.39
N GLU A 93 2.59 5.71 -0.44
CA GLU A 93 1.16 5.88 -0.71
C GLU A 93 0.88 7.30 -1.22
N PHE A 94 -0.07 7.39 -2.14
CA PHE A 94 -0.53 8.65 -2.73
C PHE A 94 -2.00 8.87 -2.42
N ASP A 95 -2.39 10.15 -2.34
CA ASP A 95 -3.78 10.53 -2.29
C ASP A 95 -4.30 10.82 -3.71
N PHE A 96 -5.60 10.64 -3.97
CA PHE A 96 -6.18 10.95 -5.28
C PHE A 96 -5.95 12.40 -5.71
N ASP A 97 -5.87 13.30 -4.75
CA ASP A 97 -5.61 14.72 -4.99
C ASP A 97 -4.20 14.99 -5.53
N ASP A 98 -3.26 14.07 -5.32
CA ASP A 98 -1.90 14.23 -5.82
C ASP A 98 -1.83 14.15 -7.36
N PHE A 99 -2.82 13.49 -7.99
CA PHE A 99 -2.89 13.29 -9.45
C PHE A 99 -3.58 14.42 -10.20
N LYS A 100 -4.24 15.36 -9.52
CA LYS A 100 -5.11 16.37 -10.15
C LYS A 100 -4.41 17.27 -11.16
N GLU A 101 -3.12 17.47 -11.00
CA GLU A 101 -2.33 18.35 -11.86
C GLU A 101 -1.69 17.61 -13.05
N LEU A 102 -1.70 16.29 -13.05
CA LEU A 102 -1.24 15.52 -14.20
C LEU A 102 -2.18 15.74 -15.40
N PRO A 103 -1.63 15.79 -16.63
CA PRO A 103 -2.45 15.90 -17.82
C PRO A 103 -3.51 14.79 -17.89
N ASN A 104 -4.74 15.15 -18.18
CA ASN A 104 -5.81 14.17 -18.35
C ASN A 104 -5.47 13.20 -19.49
N SER A 105 -5.42 11.92 -19.18
CA SER A 105 -5.28 10.87 -20.18
C SER A 105 -6.67 10.49 -20.71
N SER A 106 -6.84 10.58 -22.01
CA SER A 106 -8.03 10.01 -22.71
C SER A 106 -7.94 8.47 -22.85
N ARG A 107 -6.89 7.86 -22.26
CA ARG A 107 -6.61 6.42 -22.36
C ARG A 107 -7.46 5.61 -21.39
N THR A 108 -7.69 4.36 -21.75
CA THR A 108 -8.34 3.36 -20.86
C THR A 108 -7.64 3.29 -19.53
N PRO A 109 -8.36 3.31 -18.39
CA PRO A 109 -7.78 3.19 -17.07
C PRO A 109 -6.91 1.95 -16.94
N LYS A 110 -5.68 2.12 -16.48
CA LYS A 110 -4.76 1.01 -16.19
C LYS A 110 -4.83 0.60 -14.73
N LYS A 111 -4.64 -0.68 -14.46
CA LYS A 111 -4.53 -1.21 -13.09
C LYS A 111 -3.18 -0.90 -12.46
N PHE A 112 -2.14 -0.77 -13.28
CA PHE A 112 -0.77 -0.48 -12.84
C PHE A 112 0.04 0.15 -13.98
N VAL A 113 1.14 0.80 -13.58
CA VAL A 113 2.20 1.26 -14.48
C VAL A 113 3.53 0.71 -13.96
N GLN A 114 4.31 0.07 -14.82
CA GLN A 114 5.63 -0.48 -14.48
C GLN A 114 6.71 0.29 -15.23
N GLY A 115 7.86 0.51 -14.56
CA GLY A 115 9.00 1.18 -15.16
C GLY A 115 10.31 0.88 -14.45
N HIS A 116 11.36 1.56 -14.91
CA HIS A 116 12.69 1.50 -14.32
C HIS A 116 13.05 2.81 -13.63
N LEU A 117 13.83 2.72 -12.57
CA LEU A 117 14.39 3.89 -11.91
C LEU A 117 15.45 4.52 -12.80
N THR A 118 15.22 5.78 -13.16
CA THR A 118 16.25 6.64 -13.75
C THR A 118 17.11 7.26 -12.65
N PRO A 119 18.33 7.74 -12.93
CA PRO A 119 19.13 8.49 -11.95
C PRO A 119 18.37 9.68 -11.33
N LEU A 120 17.50 10.32 -12.11
CA LEU A 120 16.64 11.41 -11.64
C LEU A 120 15.64 10.94 -10.58
N LEU A 121 14.95 9.81 -10.83
CA LEU A 121 14.00 9.22 -9.88
C LEU A 121 14.71 8.68 -8.63
N GLU A 122 15.90 8.08 -8.78
CA GLU A 122 16.72 7.66 -7.63
C GLU A 122 17.08 8.85 -6.74
N ASN A 123 17.49 9.97 -7.32
CA ASN A 123 17.80 11.18 -6.56
C ASN A 123 16.56 11.75 -5.85
N ALA A 124 15.44 11.84 -6.55
CA ALA A 124 14.19 12.34 -5.97
C ALA A 124 13.71 11.46 -4.79
N LEU A 125 13.82 10.12 -4.90
CA LEU A 125 13.51 9.20 -3.81
C LEU A 125 14.47 9.36 -2.62
N SER A 126 15.78 9.56 -2.87
CA SER A 126 16.75 9.83 -1.80
C SER A 126 16.38 11.10 -1.04
N GLN A 127 16.09 12.19 -1.76
CA GLN A 127 15.64 13.46 -1.17
C GLN A 127 14.31 13.32 -0.41
N PHE A 128 13.38 12.50 -0.93
CA PHE A 128 12.11 12.22 -0.25
C PHE A 128 12.34 11.58 1.13
N ILE A 129 13.26 10.62 1.20
CA ILE A 129 13.63 9.94 2.45
C ILE A 129 14.34 10.91 3.40
N ASP A 130 15.34 11.67 2.94
CA ASP A 130 16.08 12.62 3.77
C ASP A 130 15.17 13.67 4.38
N LEU A 131 14.26 14.25 3.59
CA LEU A 131 13.31 15.23 4.07
C LEU A 131 12.30 14.65 5.07
N SER A 132 12.02 13.34 5.03
CA SER A 132 11.05 12.71 5.93
C SER A 132 11.42 12.84 7.41
N LEU A 133 12.68 13.09 7.71
CA LEU A 133 13.21 13.22 9.06
C LEU A 133 13.09 14.63 9.64
N ILE A 134 12.97 15.65 8.78
CA ILE A 134 13.07 17.06 9.19
C ILE A 134 11.89 17.92 8.74
N ALA A 135 11.17 17.52 7.68
CA ALA A 135 10.10 18.31 7.13
C ALA A 135 8.74 18.00 7.78
N PRO A 136 7.85 19.00 7.95
CA PRO A 136 6.51 18.75 8.46
C PRO A 136 5.68 17.91 7.47
N PRO A 137 4.69 17.11 7.95
CA PRO A 137 3.88 16.22 7.12
C PRO A 137 3.21 16.90 5.90
N SER A 138 2.87 18.19 6.01
CA SER A 138 2.25 18.96 4.91
C SER A 138 3.12 19.11 3.68
N VAL A 139 4.46 18.99 3.81
CA VAL A 139 5.41 19.09 2.69
C VAL A 139 5.30 17.87 1.76
N PHE A 140 4.95 16.69 2.30
CA PHE A 140 4.97 15.45 1.52
C PHE A 140 3.91 15.39 0.42
N LYS A 141 2.85 16.16 0.49
CA LYS A 141 1.92 16.34 -0.62
C LYS A 141 2.63 16.88 -1.88
N PHE A 142 3.50 17.86 -1.72
CA PHE A 142 4.26 18.44 -2.84
C PHE A 142 5.34 17.47 -3.35
N ARG A 143 5.99 16.76 -2.44
CA ARG A 143 7.02 15.78 -2.80
C ARG A 143 6.43 14.57 -3.55
N ARG A 144 5.22 14.12 -3.19
CA ARG A 144 4.49 13.08 -3.93
C ARG A 144 4.14 13.55 -5.34
N ARG A 145 3.67 14.79 -5.50
CA ARG A 145 3.38 15.37 -6.82
C ARG A 145 4.63 15.48 -7.68
N GLU A 146 5.75 15.93 -7.12
CA GLU A 146 7.02 15.92 -7.82
C GLU A 146 7.39 14.52 -8.33
N LEU A 147 7.26 13.48 -7.52
CA LEU A 147 7.52 12.11 -7.97
C LEU A 147 6.61 11.70 -9.12
N LEU A 148 5.32 12.06 -9.09
CA LEU A 148 4.37 11.80 -10.18
C LEU A 148 4.79 12.49 -11.48
N GLU A 149 5.14 13.78 -11.41
CA GLU A 149 5.61 14.55 -12.56
C GLU A 149 6.91 13.97 -13.14
N LEU A 150 7.87 13.59 -12.29
CA LEU A 150 9.11 12.98 -12.73
C LEU A 150 8.87 11.62 -13.41
N ILE A 151 7.97 10.79 -12.90
CA ILE A 151 7.58 9.52 -13.52
C ILE A 151 6.91 9.80 -14.88
N TYR A 152 5.98 10.76 -14.94
CA TYR A 152 5.28 11.14 -16.18
C TYR A 152 6.28 11.62 -17.25
N HIS A 153 7.16 12.55 -16.90
CA HIS A 153 8.17 13.10 -17.83
C HIS A 153 9.30 12.13 -18.17
N SER A 154 9.47 11.07 -17.38
CA SER A 154 10.37 9.95 -17.73
C SER A 154 9.79 9.00 -18.79
N GLY A 155 8.63 9.33 -19.38
CA GLY A 155 7.98 8.56 -20.44
C GLY A 155 6.85 7.63 -19.97
N TYR A 156 6.60 7.53 -18.65
CA TYR A 156 5.53 6.70 -18.11
C TYR A 156 4.20 7.48 -18.04
N THR A 157 3.76 8.02 -19.18
CA THR A 157 2.59 8.90 -19.29
C THR A 157 1.28 8.24 -18.87
N ASP A 158 1.22 6.91 -18.89
CA ASP A 158 0.06 6.13 -18.44
C ASP A 158 -0.24 6.30 -16.94
N ILE A 159 0.68 6.89 -16.14
CA ILE A 159 0.44 7.20 -14.73
C ILE A 159 -0.76 8.13 -14.55
N SER A 160 -1.02 9.02 -15.51
CA SER A 160 -2.20 9.90 -15.50
C SER A 160 -3.52 9.13 -15.64
N SER A 161 -3.49 7.91 -16.20
CA SER A 161 -4.67 7.03 -16.33
C SER A 161 -5.06 6.33 -15.02
N LEU A 162 -4.18 6.37 -14.00
CA LEU A 162 -4.47 5.87 -12.65
C LEU A 162 -5.33 6.87 -11.84
N ASN A 163 -5.49 8.10 -12.34
CA ASN A 163 -6.35 9.11 -11.73
C ASN A 163 -7.82 8.82 -12.02
N MET A 164 -8.46 8.08 -11.14
CA MET A 164 -9.87 7.73 -11.25
C MET A 164 -10.67 8.41 -10.13
N THR A 165 -11.90 8.79 -10.45
CA THR A 165 -12.86 9.19 -9.41
C THR A 165 -13.10 8.00 -8.48
N PRO A 166 -12.88 8.15 -7.15
CA PRO A 166 -13.04 7.05 -6.23
C PRO A 166 -14.46 6.45 -6.30
N SER A 167 -14.54 5.14 -6.45
CA SER A 167 -15.78 4.37 -6.34
C SER A 167 -16.38 4.50 -4.93
N LEU A 168 -17.61 4.02 -4.74
CA LEU A 168 -18.22 4.03 -3.42
C LEU A 168 -17.46 3.11 -2.45
N SER A 169 -17.01 1.96 -2.92
CA SER A 169 -16.17 1.03 -2.14
C SER A 169 -14.88 1.70 -1.66
N GLU A 170 -14.23 2.49 -2.50
CA GLU A 170 -12.99 3.20 -2.17
C GLU A 170 -13.21 4.34 -1.16
N LYS A 171 -14.31 5.08 -1.31
CA LYS A 171 -14.70 6.09 -0.31
C LYS A 171 -14.98 5.45 1.06
N LEU A 172 -15.63 4.28 1.05
CA LEU A 172 -15.86 3.52 2.27
C LEU A 172 -14.57 2.97 2.86
N GLN A 173 -13.63 2.50 2.03
CA GLN A 173 -12.29 2.06 2.49
C GLN A 173 -11.55 3.18 3.21
N ALA A 174 -11.51 4.38 2.62
CA ALA A 174 -10.89 5.55 3.24
C ALA A 174 -11.52 5.87 4.61
N LEU A 175 -12.86 5.93 4.67
CA LEU A 175 -13.58 6.20 5.92
C LEU A 175 -13.28 5.15 7.00
N ILE A 176 -13.21 3.87 6.65
CA ILE A 176 -12.88 2.79 7.60
C ILE A 176 -11.41 2.87 8.02
N SER A 177 -10.49 3.22 7.10
CA SER A 177 -9.06 3.36 7.41
C SER A 177 -8.79 4.43 8.47
N ASP A 178 -9.57 5.51 8.47
CA ASP A 178 -9.47 6.58 9.48
C ASP A 178 -10.05 6.18 10.85
N HIS A 179 -10.78 5.04 10.93
CA HIS A 179 -11.49 4.59 12.12
C HIS A 179 -11.32 3.09 12.39
N LEU A 180 -10.10 2.56 12.24
CA LEU A 180 -9.83 1.11 12.26
C LEU A 180 -10.27 0.40 13.55
N SER A 181 -10.07 1.03 14.71
CA SER A 181 -10.39 0.47 16.03
C SER A 181 -11.86 0.65 16.43
N VAL A 182 -12.61 1.48 15.71
CA VAL A 182 -14.01 1.77 16.02
C VAL A 182 -14.95 1.01 15.11
N GLU A 183 -16.05 0.52 15.67
CA GLU A 183 -17.09 -0.10 14.85
C GLU A 183 -18.08 0.98 14.35
N LEU A 184 -17.92 1.35 13.07
CA LEU A 184 -18.81 2.29 12.41
C LEU A 184 -20.13 1.60 12.06
N THR A 185 -21.27 2.21 12.43
CA THR A 185 -22.59 1.70 12.04
C THR A 185 -22.88 1.99 10.56
N ALA A 186 -23.78 1.22 9.95
CA ALA A 186 -24.19 1.44 8.56
C ALA A 186 -24.86 2.83 8.38
N GLU A 187 -25.55 3.30 9.38
CA GLU A 187 -26.21 4.61 9.42
C GLU A 187 -25.18 5.74 9.43
N PHE A 188 -24.15 5.64 10.28
CA PHE A 188 -23.06 6.61 10.32
C PHE A 188 -22.33 6.67 8.99
N ILE A 189 -21.94 5.52 8.43
CA ILE A 189 -21.25 5.43 7.14
C ILE A 189 -22.09 6.07 6.03
N ALA A 190 -23.40 5.74 5.99
CA ALA A 190 -24.31 6.28 4.98
C ALA A 190 -24.44 7.80 5.08
N ALA A 191 -24.55 8.34 6.30
CA ALA A 191 -24.57 9.79 6.54
C ALA A 191 -23.29 10.49 6.05
N GLN A 192 -22.10 9.93 6.34
CA GLN A 192 -20.82 10.46 5.87
C GLN A 192 -20.71 10.45 4.33
N LEU A 193 -21.36 9.50 3.67
CA LEU A 193 -21.36 9.36 2.21
C LEU A 193 -22.58 10.03 1.56
N PHE A 194 -23.36 10.83 2.30
CA PHE A 194 -24.54 11.58 1.83
C PHE A 194 -25.60 10.71 1.16
N MET A 195 -25.93 9.56 1.75
CA MET A 195 -26.94 8.64 1.24
C MET A 195 -27.68 7.89 2.37
N SER A 196 -28.75 7.19 2.03
CA SER A 196 -29.43 6.29 3.00
C SER A 196 -28.67 4.95 3.11
N SER A 197 -28.84 4.26 4.27
CA SER A 197 -28.23 2.92 4.50
C SER A 197 -28.70 1.90 3.46
N SER A 198 -29.93 1.97 2.97
CA SER A 198 -30.45 1.09 1.92
C SER A 198 -29.77 1.36 0.58
N THR A 199 -29.60 2.64 0.23
CA THR A 199 -28.89 3.05 -1.00
C THR A 199 -27.41 2.62 -0.94
N LEU A 200 -26.74 2.82 0.21
CA LEU A 200 -25.36 2.37 0.43
C LEU A 200 -25.22 0.88 0.17
N ARG A 201 -26.03 0.05 0.83
CA ARG A 201 -25.98 -1.42 0.67
C ARG A 201 -26.23 -1.86 -0.76
N ARG A 202 -27.23 -1.26 -1.44
CA ARG A 202 -27.56 -1.59 -2.85
C ARG A 202 -26.41 -1.26 -3.79
N LYS A 203 -25.81 -0.06 -3.66
CA LYS A 203 -24.69 0.37 -4.49
C LYS A 203 -23.43 -0.46 -4.23
N LEU A 204 -23.09 -0.76 -2.97
CA LEU A 204 -21.97 -1.65 -2.67
C LEU A 204 -22.18 -3.05 -3.25
N LYS A 205 -23.41 -3.58 -3.17
CA LYS A 205 -23.74 -4.86 -3.78
C LYS A 205 -23.58 -4.85 -5.30
N SER A 206 -23.93 -3.75 -5.98
CA SER A 206 -23.68 -3.61 -7.43
C SER A 206 -22.20 -3.52 -7.80
N GLU A 207 -21.34 -3.11 -6.85
CA GLU A 207 -19.87 -3.16 -6.97
C GLU A 207 -19.29 -4.53 -6.51
N GLY A 208 -20.13 -5.53 -6.17
CA GLY A 208 -19.71 -6.84 -5.71
C GLY A 208 -19.16 -6.86 -4.28
N ASN A 209 -19.49 -5.84 -3.45
CA ASN A 209 -18.94 -5.65 -2.10
C ASN A 209 -20.07 -5.54 -1.05
N SER A 210 -19.70 -5.79 0.21
CA SER A 210 -20.48 -5.41 1.38
C SER A 210 -19.65 -4.53 2.32
N ILE A 211 -20.33 -3.82 3.24
CA ILE A 211 -19.65 -3.04 4.30
C ILE A 211 -18.71 -3.93 5.11
N GLN A 212 -19.15 -5.16 5.43
CA GLN A 212 -18.37 -6.09 6.24
C GLN A 212 -17.13 -6.59 5.49
N ASP A 213 -17.25 -6.90 4.18
CA ASP A 213 -16.11 -7.35 3.37
C ASP A 213 -15.05 -6.26 3.25
N ILE A 214 -15.48 -5.01 3.01
CA ILE A 214 -14.58 -3.87 2.93
C ILE A 214 -13.89 -3.65 4.29
N ARG A 215 -14.65 -3.66 5.38
CA ARG A 215 -14.10 -3.52 6.75
C ARG A 215 -13.05 -4.59 7.04
N ASN A 216 -13.35 -5.84 6.76
CA ASN A 216 -12.42 -6.94 6.99
C ASN A 216 -11.14 -6.78 6.17
N ARG A 217 -11.26 -6.43 4.89
CA ARG A 217 -10.09 -6.22 4.02
C ARG A 217 -9.22 -5.05 4.48
N VAL A 218 -9.82 -3.94 4.87
CA VAL A 218 -9.08 -2.76 5.37
C VAL A 218 -8.36 -3.09 6.68
N ARG A 219 -9.04 -3.69 7.64
CA ARG A 219 -8.46 -4.07 8.94
C ARG A 219 -7.32 -5.09 8.79
N LEU A 220 -7.53 -6.12 7.95
CA LEU A 220 -6.50 -7.12 7.69
C LEU A 220 -5.34 -6.55 6.86
N GLY A 221 -5.59 -5.65 5.91
CA GLY A 221 -4.57 -4.95 5.15
C GLY A 221 -3.68 -4.08 6.07
N HIS A 222 -4.27 -3.37 7.02
CA HIS A 222 -3.53 -2.64 8.04
C HIS A 222 -2.68 -3.59 8.91
N GLY A 223 -3.27 -4.71 9.34
CA GLY A 223 -2.53 -5.74 10.09
C GLY A 223 -1.36 -6.34 9.29
N LEU A 224 -1.53 -6.55 7.98
CA LEU A 224 -0.46 -6.97 7.09
C LEU A 224 0.68 -5.95 7.07
N HIS A 225 0.33 -4.66 6.94
CA HIS A 225 1.28 -3.56 6.99
C HIS A 225 2.07 -3.54 8.31
N LEU A 226 1.39 -3.60 9.45
CA LEU A 226 2.04 -3.59 10.77
C LEU A 226 2.95 -4.80 11.00
N ILE A 227 2.58 -5.99 10.51
CA ILE A 227 3.43 -7.17 10.58
C ILE A 227 4.71 -6.99 9.78
N GLN A 228 4.63 -6.32 8.62
CA GLN A 228 5.77 -6.04 7.75
C GLN A 228 6.67 -4.92 8.27
N THR A 229 6.12 -3.92 8.95
CA THR A 229 6.83 -2.68 9.27
C THR A 229 7.21 -2.53 10.75
N THR A 230 6.55 -3.27 11.67
CA THR A 230 6.78 -3.14 13.12
C THR A 230 7.20 -4.45 13.78
N ASN A 231 7.67 -4.36 15.01
CA ASN A 231 7.93 -5.51 15.88
C ASN A 231 6.83 -5.69 16.96
N THR A 232 5.74 -4.95 16.86
CA THR A 232 4.57 -5.02 17.73
C THR A 232 4.03 -6.47 17.80
N SER A 233 3.64 -6.93 19.00
CA SER A 233 3.12 -8.30 19.16
C SER A 233 1.88 -8.54 18.28
N ILE A 234 1.69 -9.76 17.81
CA ILE A 234 0.53 -10.10 16.95
C ILE A 234 -0.79 -9.85 17.70
N GLY A 235 -0.80 -10.03 19.02
CA GLY A 235 -1.96 -9.70 19.86
C GLY A 235 -2.30 -8.21 19.82
N ASN A 236 -1.30 -7.35 20.03
CA ASN A 236 -1.49 -5.90 19.98
C ASN A 236 -1.92 -5.43 18.57
N ILE A 237 -1.30 -5.97 17.52
CA ILE A 237 -1.73 -5.69 16.14
C ILE A 237 -3.20 -6.10 15.92
N ALA A 238 -3.62 -7.26 16.43
CA ALA A 238 -5.01 -7.69 16.33
C ALA A 238 -5.97 -6.68 16.97
N PHE A 239 -5.66 -6.19 18.17
CA PHE A 239 -6.47 -5.16 18.85
C PHE A 239 -6.47 -3.82 18.11
N GLU A 240 -5.31 -3.38 17.63
CA GLU A 240 -5.17 -2.15 16.82
C GLU A 240 -6.01 -2.22 15.53
N CYS A 241 -6.09 -3.41 14.92
CA CYS A 241 -6.97 -3.68 13.78
C CYS A 241 -8.46 -3.86 14.14
N GLY A 242 -8.84 -3.67 15.40
CA GLY A 242 -10.22 -3.77 15.88
C GLY A 242 -10.73 -5.20 16.05
N TYR A 243 -9.86 -6.18 16.28
CA TYR A 243 -10.23 -7.56 16.62
C TYR A 243 -10.25 -7.75 18.13
N GLN A 244 -11.28 -8.45 18.63
CA GLN A 244 -11.42 -8.75 20.06
C GLN A 244 -10.52 -9.89 20.52
N SER A 245 -9.96 -10.68 19.58
CA SER A 245 -9.03 -11.77 19.92
C SER A 245 -7.99 -11.98 18.82
N GLN A 246 -6.78 -12.32 19.24
CA GLN A 246 -5.68 -12.70 18.35
C GLN A 246 -6.02 -13.92 17.49
N SER A 247 -6.76 -14.89 18.06
CA SER A 247 -7.13 -16.12 17.34
C SER A 247 -7.99 -15.82 16.13
N ARG A 248 -9.04 -15.00 16.30
CA ARG A 248 -9.93 -14.60 15.20
C ARG A 248 -9.20 -13.77 14.13
N PHE A 249 -8.31 -12.86 14.56
CA PHE A 249 -7.44 -12.12 13.63
C PHE A 249 -6.57 -13.08 12.82
N THR A 250 -5.89 -14.02 13.48
CA THR A 250 -4.99 -14.99 12.84
C THR A 250 -5.72 -15.86 11.83
N GLU A 251 -6.90 -16.35 12.18
CA GLU A 251 -7.75 -17.17 11.29
C GLU A 251 -8.15 -16.37 10.04
N GLN A 252 -8.72 -15.18 10.22
CA GLN A 252 -9.16 -14.36 9.08
C GLN A 252 -7.99 -13.88 8.22
N PHE A 253 -6.87 -13.55 8.84
CA PHE A 253 -5.63 -13.19 8.14
C PHE A 253 -5.15 -14.34 7.25
N LYS A 254 -5.08 -15.57 7.78
CA LYS A 254 -4.68 -16.75 7.01
C LYS A 254 -5.66 -17.06 5.89
N ASN A 255 -6.97 -16.93 6.15
CA ASN A 255 -8.00 -17.15 5.13
C ASN A 255 -7.89 -16.18 3.96
N LEU A 256 -7.58 -14.90 4.25
CA LEU A 256 -7.44 -13.87 3.22
C LEU A 256 -6.09 -13.97 2.49
N PHE A 257 -4.99 -14.04 3.22
CA PHE A 257 -3.64 -13.90 2.68
C PHE A 257 -2.93 -15.22 2.38
N GLY A 258 -3.49 -16.38 2.81
CA GLY A 258 -2.91 -17.70 2.60
C GLY A 258 -1.71 -18.02 3.48
N ILE A 259 -1.31 -17.12 4.38
CA ILE A 259 -0.19 -17.22 5.31
C ILE A 259 -0.60 -16.69 6.69
N THR A 260 -0.10 -17.27 7.77
CA THR A 260 -0.37 -16.73 9.11
C THR A 260 0.49 -15.50 9.42
N PRO A 261 0.05 -14.60 10.35
CA PRO A 261 0.86 -13.48 10.82
C PRO A 261 2.23 -13.89 11.33
N ARG A 262 2.30 -15.01 12.05
CA ARG A 262 3.55 -15.54 12.62
C ARG A 262 4.51 -16.07 11.54
N GLU A 263 3.99 -16.77 10.54
CA GLU A 263 4.79 -17.25 9.41
C GLU A 263 5.35 -16.09 8.62
N LEU A 264 4.50 -15.09 8.31
CA LEU A 264 4.94 -13.89 7.57
C LEU A 264 6.03 -13.14 8.34
N ARG A 265 5.87 -12.94 9.66
CA ARG A 265 6.88 -12.25 10.48
C ARG A 265 8.21 -12.99 10.49
N LYS A 266 8.22 -14.32 10.46
CA LYS A 266 9.45 -15.12 10.38
C LYS A 266 10.23 -14.97 9.08
N THR A 267 9.63 -14.39 8.04
CA THR A 267 10.32 -14.12 6.77
C THR A 267 10.88 -12.70 6.70
N LYS A 268 10.43 -11.82 7.59
CA LYS A 268 10.89 -10.42 7.66
C LYS A 268 12.34 -10.40 8.14
N MET A 269 13.14 -9.54 7.54
CA MET A 269 14.45 -9.22 8.06
C MET A 269 14.28 -8.47 9.39
N LEU A 270 14.84 -8.98 10.46
CA LEU A 270 14.85 -8.29 11.75
C LEU A 270 15.70 -7.03 11.59
N SER A 271 15.08 -5.89 11.72
CA SER A 271 15.75 -4.60 11.88
C SER A 271 16.15 -4.43 13.32
#